data_1afb9ae720d87fc81f4c59e606b35113
#
_entry.id   1afb9ae720d87fc81f4c59e606b35113
#
_cell.length_a   1.000
_cell.length_b   1.000
_cell.length_c   1.000
_cell.angle_alpha   90.00
_cell.angle_beta   90.00
_cell.angle_gamma   90.00
#
_symmetry.space_group_name_H-M   'P 1'
#
loop_
_entity.id
_entity.type
_entity.pdbx_description
1 polymer ?
#
loop_
_entity_poly.entity_id
_entity_poly.type
_entity_poly.pdbx_seq_one_letter_code
_entity_poly.pdbx_strand_id
1 'polypeptide(L)'
;MAIVQLREPRMNLNDSMATRSRDNGRGEANAQTVIDIKDLSLVFETNDGPVHALSNIDLAVKRGEFVSFIGPSGCGKTTLMRVVADLEQPTSGSVTVNGKTPEQARLDRSYGYVFQAAALFPWRTIEDNISLPLEIMGFSKTERRERIEKNLALVNLSGFDKKYPWQLSGGMQQRASIARALSFDPDMLLMDEPFGALDEIVRDHLNEQLLKLWAATRKTVIFVTHSIPEAVFLSTKIVVMSPRPGRIHEIIDCDLGPDRPLEIRESEAFLKIAHRVREGLRLGHIHE
;
A
#
# COMPACT_ATOMS: atom_id res chain seq x y z
N MET A 1 25.04 25.83 56.22
CA MET A 1 25.15 24.55 55.53
C MET A 1 24.04 23.63 56.01
N ALA A 2 22.95 23.54 55.31
CA ALA A 2 21.80 22.70 55.65
C ALA A 2 21.58 21.69 54.54
N ILE A 3 21.70 20.41 54.88
CA ILE A 3 21.51 19.26 54.00
C ILE A 3 20.00 18.97 53.99
N VAL A 4 19.35 19.08 52.84
CA VAL A 4 17.94 18.71 52.66
C VAL A 4 17.92 17.25 52.22
N GLN A 5 17.38 16.37 53.09
CA GLN A 5 17.07 14.99 52.80
C GLN A 5 15.75 14.91 52.03
N LEU A 6 15.76 14.36 50.83
CA LEU A 6 14.58 13.98 50.08
C LEU A 6 14.09 12.62 50.57
N ARG A 7 12.85 12.56 51.07
CA ARG A 7 12.13 11.34 51.44
C ARG A 7 11.48 10.75 50.19
N GLU A 8 11.77 9.45 49.92
CA GLU A 8 11.02 8.63 49.00
C GLU A 8 9.67 8.19 49.57
N PRO A 9 8.58 8.15 48.79
CA PRO A 9 7.32 7.51 49.23
C PRO A 9 7.35 6.03 48.98
N ARG A 10 7.15 5.23 50.02
CA ARG A 10 6.95 3.78 49.99
C ARG A 10 5.61 3.46 49.31
N MET A 11 5.63 2.62 48.29
CA MET A 11 4.46 2.04 47.64
C MET A 11 4.03 0.77 48.39
N ASN A 12 2.81 0.78 48.97
CA ASN A 12 2.17 -0.38 49.56
C ASN A 12 1.68 -1.35 48.48
N LEU A 13 2.19 -2.56 48.50
CA LEU A 13 1.64 -3.75 47.85
C LEU A 13 0.67 -4.38 48.85
N ASN A 14 -0.64 -4.32 48.57
CA ASN A 14 -1.62 -5.42 48.81
C ASN A 14 -3.03 -4.99 48.42
N ASP A 15 -3.76 -6.00 47.94
CA ASP A 15 -5.21 -6.09 47.68
C ASP A 15 -5.75 -5.53 46.37
N SER A 16 -5.95 -6.40 45.35
CA SER A 16 -7.25 -7.08 45.20
C SER A 16 -7.22 -8.07 44.04
N MET A 17 -7.28 -9.34 44.34
CA MET A 17 -7.76 -10.38 43.43
C MET A 17 -9.26 -10.12 43.16
N ALA A 18 -9.60 -9.61 42.00
CA ALA A 18 -10.95 -9.62 41.46
C ALA A 18 -10.95 -10.45 40.17
N THR A 19 -11.65 -11.54 40.24
CA THR A 19 -12.03 -12.48 39.17
C THR A 19 -12.41 -11.77 37.89
N ARG A 20 -11.57 -11.92 36.85
CA ARG A 20 -11.96 -11.58 35.47
C ARG A 20 -12.61 -12.80 34.83
N SER A 21 -13.94 -12.77 34.74
CA SER A 21 -14.71 -13.63 33.86
C SER A 21 -14.18 -13.50 32.43
N ARG A 22 -13.92 -14.66 31.79
CA ARG A 22 -13.60 -14.77 30.38
C ARG A 22 -14.86 -14.43 29.60
N ASP A 23 -14.96 -13.18 29.17
CA ASP A 23 -15.94 -12.77 28.17
C ASP A 23 -15.29 -12.98 26.78
N ASN A 24 -15.80 -14.03 26.10
CA ASN A 24 -15.44 -14.34 24.70
C ASN A 24 -16.24 -13.43 23.76
N GLY A 25 -16.03 -12.12 23.85
CA GLY A 25 -16.48 -11.15 22.88
C GLY A 25 -15.42 -10.98 21.80
N ARG A 26 -15.59 -11.57 20.61
CA ARG A 26 -14.89 -11.14 19.39
C ARG A 26 -15.27 -9.68 19.12
N GLY A 27 -14.55 -8.75 19.74
CA GLY A 27 -14.63 -7.34 19.44
C GLY A 27 -14.11 -7.14 18.03
N GLU A 28 -14.97 -6.74 17.10
CA GLU A 28 -14.58 -6.01 15.91
C GLU A 28 -13.83 -4.77 16.40
N ALA A 29 -12.50 -4.86 16.43
CA ALA A 29 -11.65 -3.70 16.66
C ALA A 29 -12.02 -2.71 15.57
N ASN A 30 -12.56 -1.55 15.95
CA ASN A 30 -12.95 -0.44 15.08
C ASN A 30 -11.67 0.04 14.37
N ALA A 31 -11.31 -0.62 13.25
CA ALA A 31 -10.06 -0.39 12.54
C ALA A 31 -10.11 1.03 11.97
N GLN A 32 -9.18 1.87 12.41
CA GLN A 32 -9.09 3.28 12.04
C GLN A 32 -9.04 3.45 10.52
N THR A 33 -9.95 4.25 9.96
CA THR A 33 -9.89 4.68 8.56
C THR A 33 -8.65 5.55 8.35
N VAL A 34 -7.80 5.17 7.40
CA VAL A 34 -6.56 5.88 7.07
C VAL A 34 -6.63 6.61 5.73
N ILE A 35 -7.51 6.20 4.82
CA ILE A 35 -7.85 6.95 3.62
C ILE A 35 -9.36 7.06 3.59
N ASP A 36 -9.88 8.29 3.52
CA ASP A 36 -11.31 8.58 3.40
C ASP A 36 -11.52 9.51 2.21
N ILE A 37 -12.26 9.04 1.22
CA ILE A 37 -12.56 9.74 -0.04
C ILE A 37 -14.07 9.91 -0.09
N LYS A 38 -14.55 11.15 -0.34
CA LYS A 38 -15.97 11.48 -0.37
C LYS A 38 -16.30 12.32 -1.61
N ASP A 39 -17.21 11.80 -2.42
CA ASP A 39 -17.77 12.44 -3.62
C ASP A 39 -16.69 13.05 -4.54
N LEU A 40 -15.56 12.33 -4.67
CA LEU A 40 -14.40 12.82 -5.39
C LEU A 40 -14.62 12.73 -6.89
N SER A 41 -14.42 13.88 -7.58
CA SER A 41 -14.39 13.94 -9.03
C SER A 41 -13.15 14.68 -9.52
N LEU A 42 -12.63 14.27 -10.68
CA LEU A 42 -11.47 14.89 -11.32
C LEU A 42 -11.71 15.05 -12.82
N VAL A 43 -11.58 16.28 -13.28
CA VAL A 43 -11.68 16.67 -14.69
C VAL A 43 -10.37 17.32 -15.10
N PHE A 44 -9.77 16.83 -16.18
CA PHE A 44 -8.61 17.47 -16.81
C PHE A 44 -9.08 18.39 -17.92
N GLU A 45 -8.68 19.65 -17.89
CA GLU A 45 -8.85 20.56 -19.00
C GLU A 45 -7.80 20.26 -20.08
N THR A 46 -8.25 19.96 -21.29
CA THR A 46 -7.37 19.70 -22.44
C THR A 46 -7.72 20.59 -23.63
N ASN A 47 -6.81 20.68 -24.60
CA ASN A 47 -7.06 21.47 -25.83
C ASN A 47 -8.29 20.96 -26.61
N ASP A 48 -8.64 19.68 -26.46
CA ASP A 48 -9.79 19.04 -27.14
C ASP A 48 -11.07 19.06 -26.27
N GLY A 49 -11.04 19.75 -25.12
CA GLY A 49 -12.14 19.86 -24.17
C GLY A 49 -11.90 19.13 -22.85
N PRO A 50 -12.85 19.19 -21.91
CA PRO A 50 -12.71 18.59 -20.59
C PRO A 50 -12.76 17.06 -20.66
N VAL A 51 -11.82 16.41 -19.95
CA VAL A 51 -11.74 14.95 -19.82
C VAL A 51 -12.10 14.56 -18.39
N HIS A 52 -13.29 14.01 -18.21
CA HIS A 52 -13.74 13.49 -16.92
C HIS A 52 -12.99 12.18 -16.61
N ALA A 53 -11.99 12.27 -15.74
CA ALA A 53 -11.15 11.11 -15.37
C ALA A 53 -11.80 10.28 -14.26
N LEU A 54 -12.33 10.93 -13.22
CA LEU A 54 -13.00 10.32 -12.07
C LEU A 54 -14.31 11.01 -11.81
N SER A 55 -15.33 10.28 -11.35
CA SER A 55 -16.65 10.82 -11.04
C SER A 55 -17.26 10.16 -9.83
N ASN A 56 -17.59 10.96 -8.81
CA ASN A 56 -18.30 10.55 -7.60
C ASN A 56 -17.69 9.30 -6.93
N ILE A 57 -16.42 9.36 -6.58
CA ILE A 57 -15.70 8.29 -5.89
C ILE A 57 -15.92 8.43 -4.38
N ASP A 58 -16.47 7.38 -3.77
CA ASP A 58 -16.56 7.21 -2.32
C ASP A 58 -15.78 5.96 -1.90
N LEU A 59 -14.76 6.11 -1.06
CA LEU A 59 -13.93 4.98 -0.62
C LEU A 59 -13.34 5.22 0.77
N ALA A 60 -13.51 4.26 1.66
CA ALA A 60 -12.83 4.21 2.95
C ALA A 60 -11.86 3.02 3.00
N VAL A 61 -10.59 3.29 3.34
CA VAL A 61 -9.56 2.27 3.55
C VAL A 61 -9.14 2.27 5.01
N LYS A 62 -9.16 1.10 5.63
CA LYS A 62 -8.79 0.90 7.03
C LYS A 62 -7.29 0.61 7.17
N ARG A 63 -6.74 0.92 8.35
CA ARG A 63 -5.35 0.61 8.68
C ARG A 63 -5.06 -0.88 8.52
N GLY A 64 -3.96 -1.19 7.83
CA GLY A 64 -3.51 -2.56 7.60
C GLY A 64 -4.26 -3.31 6.50
N GLU A 65 -5.24 -2.70 5.82
CA GLU A 65 -5.84 -3.31 4.63
C GLU A 65 -4.87 -3.33 3.45
N PHE A 66 -4.99 -4.38 2.64
CA PHE A 66 -4.41 -4.45 1.31
C PHE A 66 -5.55 -4.25 0.29
N VAL A 67 -5.60 -3.08 -0.34
CA VAL A 67 -6.69 -2.70 -1.24
C VAL A 67 -6.19 -2.66 -2.67
N SER A 68 -6.74 -3.50 -3.55
CA SER A 68 -6.44 -3.46 -4.97
C SER A 68 -7.46 -2.66 -5.75
N PHE A 69 -6.99 -1.76 -6.63
CA PHE A 69 -7.80 -1.11 -7.66
C PHE A 69 -7.67 -1.92 -8.95
N ILE A 70 -8.79 -2.42 -9.47
CA ILE A 70 -8.85 -3.16 -10.73
C ILE A 70 -9.88 -2.55 -11.65
N GLY A 71 -9.59 -2.52 -12.95
CA GLY A 71 -10.46 -1.93 -13.97
C GLY A 71 -9.75 -1.87 -15.31
N PRO A 72 -10.46 -1.51 -16.40
CA PRO A 72 -9.87 -1.40 -17.73
C PRO A 72 -8.77 -0.35 -17.80
N SER A 73 -7.96 -0.40 -18.85
CA SER A 73 -6.93 0.61 -19.08
C SER A 73 -7.56 1.98 -19.28
N GLY A 74 -6.99 3.00 -18.63
CA GLY A 74 -7.47 4.38 -18.72
C GLY A 74 -8.73 4.70 -17.88
N CYS A 75 -9.22 3.79 -17.04
CA CYS A 75 -10.40 4.04 -16.18
C CYS A 75 -10.10 4.92 -14.95
N GLY A 76 -8.85 5.36 -14.73
CA GLY A 76 -8.53 6.30 -13.64
C GLY A 76 -7.91 5.69 -12.38
N LYS A 77 -7.53 4.40 -12.34
CA LYS A 77 -6.88 3.75 -11.18
C LYS A 77 -5.66 4.50 -10.68
N THR A 78 -4.69 4.71 -11.58
CA THR A 78 -3.48 5.50 -11.31
C THR A 78 -3.81 6.94 -10.93
N THR A 79 -4.81 7.54 -11.59
CA THR A 79 -5.26 8.90 -11.29
C THR A 79 -5.81 9.00 -9.87
N LEU A 80 -6.67 8.07 -9.45
CA LEU A 80 -7.19 8.01 -8.08
C LEU A 80 -6.07 7.86 -7.05
N MET A 81 -5.11 6.97 -7.32
CA MET A 81 -3.96 6.81 -6.43
C MET A 81 -3.08 8.06 -6.39
N ARG A 82 -2.91 8.79 -7.51
CA ARG A 82 -2.19 10.08 -7.55
C ARG A 82 -2.88 11.17 -6.75
N VAL A 83 -4.21 11.18 -6.72
CA VAL A 83 -4.95 12.12 -5.87
C VAL A 83 -4.68 11.82 -4.39
N VAL A 84 -4.71 10.54 -3.98
CA VAL A 84 -4.35 10.14 -2.62
C VAL A 84 -2.91 10.55 -2.27
N ALA A 85 -2.01 10.51 -3.25
CA ALA A 85 -0.59 10.88 -3.11
C ALA A 85 -0.32 12.39 -3.28
N ASP A 86 -1.33 13.26 -3.35
CA ASP A 86 -1.15 14.70 -3.61
C ASP A 86 -0.30 15.01 -4.88
N LEU A 87 -0.38 14.14 -5.88
CA LEU A 87 0.26 14.33 -7.18
C LEU A 87 -0.72 14.86 -8.22
N GLU A 88 -2.02 14.80 -7.92
CA GLU A 88 -3.12 15.37 -8.69
C GLU A 88 -4.13 15.98 -7.71
N GLN A 89 -4.75 17.10 -8.10
CA GLN A 89 -5.76 17.77 -7.27
C GLN A 89 -7.16 17.42 -7.76
N PRO A 90 -8.09 17.01 -6.89
CA PRO A 90 -9.47 16.75 -7.30
C PRO A 90 -10.16 18.06 -7.72
N THR A 91 -11.08 17.96 -8.69
CA THR A 91 -11.92 19.11 -9.10
C THR A 91 -13.02 19.37 -8.07
N SER A 92 -13.55 18.32 -7.44
CA SER A 92 -14.53 18.38 -6.35
C SER A 92 -14.43 17.18 -5.41
N GLY A 93 -15.13 17.25 -4.29
CA GLY A 93 -15.10 16.25 -3.24
C GLY A 93 -13.95 16.46 -2.26
N SER A 94 -13.67 15.44 -1.44
CA SER A 94 -12.62 15.54 -0.41
C SER A 94 -11.86 14.23 -0.25
N VAL A 95 -10.59 14.36 0.12
CA VAL A 95 -9.71 13.23 0.47
C VAL A 95 -9.01 13.54 1.77
N THR A 96 -8.96 12.58 2.67
CA THR A 96 -8.09 12.63 3.84
C THR A 96 -7.20 11.40 3.92
N VAL A 97 -5.97 11.59 4.35
CA VAL A 97 -4.97 10.54 4.55
C VAL A 97 -4.43 10.64 5.97
N ASN A 98 -4.63 9.59 6.79
CA ASN A 98 -4.36 9.62 8.24
C ASN A 98 -5.05 10.80 8.95
N GLY A 99 -6.26 11.19 8.51
CA GLY A 99 -7.03 12.33 9.05
C GLY A 99 -6.47 13.71 8.68
N LYS A 100 -5.50 13.79 7.75
CA LYS A 100 -4.86 15.02 7.25
C LYS A 100 -5.19 15.22 5.77
N THR A 101 -4.89 16.40 5.22
CA THR A 101 -4.93 16.61 3.77
C THR A 101 -3.88 15.73 3.07
N PRO A 102 -4.07 15.35 1.79
CA PRO A 102 -3.06 14.64 1.00
C PRO A 102 -1.70 15.36 1.00
N GLU A 103 -1.71 16.70 0.86
CA GLU A 103 -0.51 17.53 0.93
C GLU A 103 0.24 17.35 2.25
N GLN A 104 -0.46 17.44 3.39
CA GLN A 104 0.16 17.26 4.69
C GLN A 104 0.70 15.83 4.86
N ALA A 105 -0.04 14.82 4.41
CA ALA A 105 0.41 13.42 4.45
C ALA A 105 1.68 13.21 3.59
N ARG A 106 1.79 13.86 2.44
CA ARG A 106 2.99 13.87 1.58
C ARG A 106 4.17 14.54 2.27
N LEU A 107 3.96 15.71 2.87
CA LEU A 107 4.99 16.43 3.63
C LEU A 107 5.47 15.64 4.85
N ASP A 108 4.56 14.95 5.54
CA ASP A 108 4.86 14.07 6.67
C ASP A 108 5.46 12.71 6.24
N ARG A 109 5.56 12.45 4.92
CA ARG A 109 6.09 11.21 4.35
C ARG A 109 5.33 9.96 4.84
N SER A 110 4.00 10.08 4.94
CA SER A 110 3.13 9.02 5.45
C SER A 110 3.07 7.80 4.53
N TYR A 111 3.47 7.93 3.27
CA TYR A 111 3.44 6.83 2.30
C TYR A 111 4.74 6.70 1.50
N GLY A 112 5.06 5.46 1.12
CA GLY A 112 6.05 5.13 0.09
C GLY A 112 5.36 4.88 -1.25
N TYR A 113 5.88 5.43 -2.34
CA TYR A 113 5.33 5.24 -3.69
C TYR A 113 6.23 4.33 -4.52
N VAL A 114 5.63 3.29 -5.13
CA VAL A 114 6.28 2.35 -6.04
C VAL A 114 5.65 2.52 -7.42
N PHE A 115 6.44 2.97 -8.39
CA PHE A 115 5.99 3.20 -9.76
C PHE A 115 5.99 1.90 -10.58
N GLN A 116 5.27 1.88 -11.69
CA GLN A 116 5.24 0.78 -12.64
C GLN A 116 6.65 0.43 -13.15
N ALA A 117 7.44 1.44 -13.56
CA ALA A 117 8.88 1.28 -13.73
C ALA A 117 9.59 1.41 -12.39
N ALA A 118 10.62 0.62 -12.12
CA ALA A 118 11.37 0.66 -10.85
C ALA A 118 11.95 2.04 -10.54
N ALA A 119 12.14 2.90 -11.55
CA ALA A 119 12.62 4.27 -11.47
C ALA A 119 13.87 4.41 -10.57
N LEU A 120 14.78 3.44 -10.65
CA LEU A 120 16.07 3.49 -9.98
C LEU A 120 17.01 4.41 -10.78
N PHE A 121 17.81 5.20 -10.06
CA PHE A 121 18.85 6.02 -10.70
C PHE A 121 19.98 5.13 -11.23
N PRO A 122 20.20 5.06 -12.56
CA PRO A 122 21.15 4.11 -13.14
C PRO A 122 22.60 4.39 -12.76
N TRP A 123 22.95 5.60 -12.37
CA TRP A 123 24.30 6.02 -11.93
C TRP A 123 24.54 5.81 -10.43
N ARG A 124 23.55 5.32 -9.66
CA ARG A 124 23.65 4.98 -8.24
C ARG A 124 23.64 3.46 -8.05
N THR A 125 24.35 2.97 -7.04
CA THR A 125 24.23 1.59 -6.59
C THR A 125 22.84 1.30 -6.03
N ILE A 126 22.52 0.04 -5.75
CA ILE A 126 21.24 -0.33 -5.13
C ILE A 126 21.13 0.27 -3.72
N GLU A 127 22.21 0.19 -2.91
CA GLU A 127 22.21 0.84 -1.60
C GLU A 127 22.01 2.35 -1.69
N ASP A 128 22.66 3.03 -2.64
CA ASP A 128 22.51 4.49 -2.81
C ASP A 128 21.12 4.87 -3.31
N ASN A 129 20.47 4.03 -4.11
CA ASN A 129 19.08 4.21 -4.51
C ASN A 129 18.14 4.09 -3.29
N ILE A 130 18.35 3.10 -2.43
CA ILE A 130 17.54 2.89 -1.21
C ILE A 130 17.87 3.98 -0.18
N SER A 131 19.11 4.46 -0.11
CA SER A 131 19.56 5.52 0.79
C SER A 131 18.94 6.88 0.47
N LEU A 132 18.57 7.15 -0.78
CA LEU A 132 18.17 8.48 -1.23
C LEU A 132 17.08 9.15 -0.39
N PRO A 133 15.94 8.53 -0.10
CA PRO A 133 14.93 9.15 0.75
C PRO A 133 15.46 9.42 2.17
N LEU A 134 16.31 8.56 2.70
CA LEU A 134 16.93 8.73 4.02
C LEU A 134 17.95 9.89 4.03
N GLU A 135 18.66 10.10 2.93
CA GLU A 135 19.55 11.26 2.73
C GLU A 135 18.76 12.57 2.79
N ILE A 136 17.66 12.63 2.04
CA ILE A 136 16.77 13.80 1.98
C ILE A 136 16.16 14.09 3.36
N MET A 137 15.88 13.05 4.15
CA MET A 137 15.31 13.15 5.49
C MET A 137 16.36 13.46 6.58
N GLY A 138 17.65 13.50 6.23
CA GLY A 138 18.72 13.84 7.16
C GLY A 138 19.14 12.73 8.12
N PHE A 139 18.82 11.45 7.84
CA PHE A 139 19.29 10.33 8.65
C PHE A 139 20.82 10.24 8.65
N SER A 140 21.41 9.91 9.81
CA SER A 140 22.84 9.68 9.93
C SER A 140 23.31 8.50 9.06
N LYS A 141 24.62 8.44 8.76
CA LYS A 141 25.20 7.34 7.97
C LYS A 141 24.94 5.96 8.61
N THR A 142 25.00 5.87 9.94
CA THR A 142 24.76 4.63 10.68
C THR A 142 23.32 4.17 10.55
N GLU A 143 22.36 5.06 10.83
CA GLU A 143 20.92 4.74 10.69
C GLU A 143 20.56 4.34 9.25
N ARG A 144 21.12 5.04 8.25
CA ARG A 144 20.89 4.69 6.84
C ARG A 144 21.36 3.28 6.54
N ARG A 145 22.57 2.92 6.98
CA ARG A 145 23.12 1.58 6.77
C ARG A 145 22.24 0.50 7.39
N GLU A 146 21.84 0.64 8.63
CA GLU A 146 20.97 -0.31 9.33
C GLU A 146 19.64 -0.49 8.59
N ARG A 147 19.01 0.61 8.17
CA ARG A 147 17.75 0.59 7.43
C ARG A 147 17.90 -0.05 6.05
N ILE A 148 18.99 0.23 5.32
CA ILE A 148 19.29 -0.36 4.02
C ILE A 148 19.47 -1.87 4.15
N GLU A 149 20.31 -2.34 5.08
CA GLU A 149 20.55 -3.75 5.33
C GLU A 149 19.24 -4.49 5.67
N LYS A 150 18.42 -3.92 6.57
CA LYS A 150 17.11 -4.46 6.93
C LYS A 150 16.19 -4.57 5.71
N ASN A 151 16.08 -3.52 4.90
CA ASN A 151 15.16 -3.51 3.77
C ASN A 151 15.66 -4.38 2.60
N LEU A 152 16.96 -4.49 2.37
CA LEU A 152 17.53 -5.45 1.40
C LEU A 152 17.23 -6.89 1.80
N ALA A 153 17.36 -7.23 3.08
CA ALA A 153 16.99 -8.55 3.58
C ALA A 153 15.49 -8.82 3.41
N LEU A 154 14.64 -7.84 3.71
CA LEU A 154 13.18 -7.95 3.61
C LEU A 154 12.71 -8.27 2.17
N VAL A 155 13.41 -7.74 1.16
CA VAL A 155 13.08 -7.97 -0.26
C VAL A 155 13.97 -9.05 -0.91
N ASN A 156 14.72 -9.83 -0.14
CA ASN A 156 15.65 -10.88 -0.62
C ASN A 156 16.69 -10.36 -1.64
N LEU A 157 17.31 -9.22 -1.35
CA LEU A 157 18.39 -8.60 -2.13
C LEU A 157 19.69 -8.43 -1.33
N SER A 158 19.88 -9.16 -0.22
CA SER A 158 21.14 -9.15 0.52
C SER A 158 22.31 -9.53 -0.39
N GLY A 159 23.42 -8.78 -0.34
CA GLY A 159 24.60 -8.98 -1.18
C GLY A 159 24.54 -8.32 -2.57
N PHE A 160 23.44 -7.62 -2.89
CA PHE A 160 23.30 -6.84 -4.13
C PHE A 160 23.45 -5.32 -3.92
N ASP A 161 23.78 -4.90 -2.70
CA ASP A 161 23.93 -3.50 -2.26
C ASP A 161 24.84 -2.66 -3.17
N LYS A 162 26.00 -3.21 -3.54
CA LYS A 162 27.00 -2.55 -4.39
C LYS A 162 26.76 -2.69 -5.90
N LYS A 163 25.72 -3.40 -6.31
CA LYS A 163 25.37 -3.54 -7.73
C LYS A 163 24.64 -2.29 -8.24
N TYR A 164 24.74 -2.06 -9.54
CA TYR A 164 23.98 -1.02 -10.25
C TYR A 164 22.70 -1.60 -10.84
N PRO A 165 21.65 -0.78 -11.11
CA PRO A 165 20.38 -1.26 -11.65
C PRO A 165 20.51 -2.16 -12.89
N TRP A 166 21.37 -1.81 -13.85
CA TRP A 166 21.57 -2.61 -15.07
C TRP A 166 22.17 -4.01 -14.84
N GLN A 167 22.70 -4.28 -13.67
CA GLN A 167 23.24 -5.59 -13.28
C GLN A 167 22.17 -6.50 -12.66
N LEU A 168 20.93 -6.01 -12.49
CA LEU A 168 19.83 -6.70 -11.88
C LEU A 168 18.75 -7.02 -12.92
N SER A 169 18.06 -8.16 -12.73
CA SER A 169 16.84 -8.44 -13.51
C SER A 169 15.73 -7.44 -13.21
N GLY A 170 14.72 -7.32 -14.09
CA GLY A 170 13.59 -6.42 -13.88
C GLY A 170 12.87 -6.66 -12.54
N GLY A 171 12.64 -7.91 -12.16
CA GLY A 171 12.06 -8.26 -10.87
C GLY A 171 12.94 -7.87 -9.68
N MET A 172 14.28 -7.99 -9.80
CA MET A 172 15.19 -7.52 -8.77
C MET A 172 15.18 -5.99 -8.65
N GLN A 173 15.12 -5.27 -9.77
CA GLN A 173 15.00 -3.81 -9.78
C GLN A 173 13.68 -3.38 -9.11
N GLN A 174 12.58 -4.08 -9.37
CA GLN A 174 11.30 -3.79 -8.75
C GLN A 174 11.34 -4.02 -7.23
N ARG A 175 11.98 -5.11 -6.77
CA ARG A 175 12.20 -5.33 -5.34
C ARG A 175 13.07 -4.24 -4.70
N ALA A 176 14.09 -3.76 -5.40
CA ALA A 176 14.89 -2.63 -4.91
C ALA A 176 14.07 -1.34 -4.80
N SER A 177 13.14 -1.09 -5.73
CA SER A 177 12.23 0.06 -5.66
C SER A 177 11.27 -0.04 -4.46
N ILE A 178 10.79 -1.25 -4.14
CA ILE A 178 9.98 -1.51 -2.93
C ILE A 178 10.83 -1.27 -1.67
N ALA A 179 12.07 -1.77 -1.62
CA ALA A 179 12.99 -1.51 -0.51
C ALA A 179 13.25 -0.02 -0.30
N ARG A 180 13.40 0.75 -1.39
CA ARG A 180 13.52 2.21 -1.35
C ARG A 180 12.27 2.87 -0.74
N ALA A 181 11.08 2.45 -1.17
CA ALA A 181 9.82 2.98 -0.66
C ALA A 181 9.60 2.65 0.82
N LEU A 182 10.14 1.53 1.31
CA LEU A 182 10.05 1.09 2.71
C LEU A 182 11.14 1.66 3.61
N SER A 183 12.24 2.18 3.06
CA SER A 183 13.45 2.51 3.82
C SER A 183 13.23 3.48 4.97
N PHE A 184 12.34 4.45 4.80
CA PHE A 184 11.99 5.46 5.82
C PHE A 184 10.79 5.05 6.71
N ASP A 185 10.32 3.81 6.58
CA ASP A 185 9.25 3.21 7.39
C ASP A 185 7.90 3.95 7.30
N PRO A 186 7.35 4.17 6.09
CA PRO A 186 6.07 4.86 5.92
C PRO A 186 4.91 4.04 6.50
N ASP A 187 3.78 4.71 6.84
CA ASP A 187 2.56 4.04 7.31
C ASP A 187 1.89 3.20 6.23
N MET A 188 2.01 3.62 4.96
CA MET A 188 1.37 2.96 3.83
C MET A 188 2.26 2.88 2.58
N LEU A 189 1.89 1.98 1.67
CA LEU A 189 2.50 1.83 0.35
C LEU A 189 1.46 2.09 -0.74
N LEU A 190 1.82 2.88 -1.72
CA LEU A 190 1.07 3.13 -2.94
C LEU A 190 1.85 2.49 -4.10
N MET A 191 1.26 1.49 -4.76
CA MET A 191 1.95 0.66 -5.76
C MET A 191 1.18 0.69 -7.09
N ASP A 192 1.78 1.26 -8.12
CA ASP A 192 1.18 1.44 -9.44
C ASP A 192 1.66 0.36 -10.41
N GLU A 193 0.86 -0.68 -10.62
CA GLU A 193 1.16 -1.82 -11.50
C GLU A 193 2.61 -2.35 -11.36
N PRO A 194 3.11 -2.60 -10.14
CA PRO A 194 4.54 -2.83 -9.92
C PRO A 194 5.09 -4.07 -10.63
N PHE A 195 4.22 -4.99 -11.03
CA PHE A 195 4.62 -6.25 -11.68
C PHE A 195 4.11 -6.39 -13.11
N GLY A 196 3.51 -5.33 -13.68
CA GLY A 196 2.84 -5.37 -14.98
C GLY A 196 3.75 -5.74 -16.16
N ALA A 197 5.03 -5.41 -16.09
CA ALA A 197 6.01 -5.67 -17.15
C ALA A 197 6.77 -7.02 -17.01
N LEU A 198 6.41 -7.86 -16.03
CA LEU A 198 7.11 -9.11 -15.70
C LEU A 198 6.36 -10.33 -16.26
N ASP A 199 7.12 -11.39 -16.58
CA ASP A 199 6.54 -12.68 -16.92
C ASP A 199 5.77 -13.30 -15.74
N GLU A 200 4.88 -14.27 -16.04
CA GLU A 200 3.95 -14.84 -15.07
C GLU A 200 4.67 -15.52 -13.89
N ILE A 201 5.73 -16.30 -14.15
CA ILE A 201 6.44 -17.05 -13.12
C ILE A 201 7.13 -16.09 -12.14
N VAL A 202 7.81 -15.07 -12.66
CA VAL A 202 8.47 -14.04 -11.84
C VAL A 202 7.43 -13.24 -11.05
N ARG A 203 6.31 -12.90 -11.67
CA ARG A 203 5.19 -12.19 -11.04
C ARG A 203 4.60 -12.97 -9.87
N ASP A 204 4.37 -14.26 -10.03
CA ASP A 204 3.84 -15.12 -8.97
C ASP A 204 4.77 -15.19 -7.77
N HIS A 205 6.05 -15.36 -8.02
CA HIS A 205 7.05 -15.34 -6.95
C HIS A 205 7.10 -13.97 -6.21
N LEU A 206 6.97 -12.86 -6.96
CA LEU A 206 6.93 -11.51 -6.35
C LEU A 206 5.65 -11.26 -5.57
N ASN A 207 4.51 -11.79 -6.03
CA ASN A 207 3.25 -11.73 -5.30
C ASN A 207 3.36 -12.45 -3.95
N GLU A 208 3.94 -13.64 -3.91
CA GLU A 208 4.19 -14.34 -2.63
C GLU A 208 5.10 -13.54 -1.70
N GLN A 209 6.20 -12.97 -2.24
CA GLN A 209 7.11 -12.14 -1.45
C GLN A 209 6.42 -10.89 -0.90
N LEU A 210 5.61 -10.23 -1.73
CA LEU A 210 4.86 -9.05 -1.33
C LEU A 210 3.82 -9.38 -0.24
N LEU A 211 3.13 -10.51 -0.38
CA LEU A 211 2.18 -10.97 0.64
C LEU A 211 2.87 -11.26 1.98
N LYS A 212 4.02 -11.97 1.97
CA LYS A 212 4.84 -12.23 3.16
C LYS A 212 5.31 -10.91 3.80
N LEU A 213 5.77 -9.96 2.98
CA LEU A 213 6.18 -8.63 3.44
C LEU A 213 5.00 -7.89 4.10
N TRP A 214 3.84 -7.88 3.46
CA TRP A 214 2.64 -7.27 4.03
C TRP A 214 2.23 -7.95 5.34
N ALA A 215 2.20 -9.29 5.40
CA ALA A 215 1.89 -10.04 6.61
C ALA A 215 2.84 -9.70 7.77
N ALA A 216 4.13 -9.50 7.49
CA ALA A 216 5.15 -9.13 8.47
C ALA A 216 5.06 -7.68 8.96
N THR A 217 4.67 -6.74 8.07
CA THR A 217 4.71 -5.31 8.36
C THR A 217 3.34 -4.72 8.72
N ARG A 218 2.26 -5.36 8.29
CA ARG A 218 0.86 -4.90 8.45
C ARG A 218 0.63 -3.46 8.01
N LYS A 219 1.41 -2.99 7.04
CA LYS A 219 1.23 -1.66 6.44
C LYS A 219 -0.04 -1.62 5.60
N THR A 220 -0.67 -0.46 5.51
CA THR A 220 -1.77 -0.26 4.56
C THR A 220 -1.21 -0.21 3.15
N VAL A 221 -1.81 -0.91 2.20
CA VAL A 221 -1.35 -0.96 0.81
C VAL A 221 -2.49 -0.59 -0.13
N ILE A 222 -2.23 0.34 -1.05
CA ILE A 222 -3.03 0.55 -2.26
C ILE A 222 -2.23 -0.02 -3.43
N PHE A 223 -2.85 -0.93 -4.17
CA PHE A 223 -2.21 -1.67 -5.25
C PHE A 223 -3.03 -1.56 -6.53
N VAL A 224 -2.45 -0.97 -7.55
CA VAL A 224 -3.09 -0.90 -8.87
C VAL A 224 -2.65 -2.09 -9.69
N THR A 225 -3.61 -2.81 -10.27
CA THR A 225 -3.34 -3.92 -11.19
C THR A 225 -4.45 -4.07 -12.22
N HIS A 226 -4.15 -4.74 -13.32
CA HIS A 226 -5.12 -5.23 -14.30
C HIS A 226 -5.30 -6.76 -14.22
N SER A 227 -4.59 -7.43 -13.33
CA SER A 227 -4.61 -8.89 -13.16
C SER A 227 -5.59 -9.30 -12.05
N ILE A 228 -6.67 -10.03 -12.44
CA ILE A 228 -7.62 -10.58 -11.46
C ILE A 228 -6.94 -11.52 -10.46
N PRO A 229 -6.06 -12.49 -10.90
CA PRO A 229 -5.37 -13.35 -9.95
C PRO A 229 -4.52 -12.58 -8.93
N GLU A 230 -3.82 -11.52 -9.33
CA GLU A 230 -3.07 -10.67 -8.39
C GLU A 230 -3.98 -10.00 -7.38
N ALA A 231 -5.04 -9.33 -7.86
CA ALA A 231 -5.97 -8.62 -7.00
C ALA A 231 -6.57 -9.55 -5.95
N VAL A 232 -7.02 -10.75 -6.33
CA VAL A 232 -7.61 -11.72 -5.39
C VAL A 232 -6.55 -12.29 -4.44
N PHE A 233 -5.35 -12.60 -4.96
CA PHE A 233 -4.29 -13.22 -4.17
C PHE A 233 -3.76 -12.30 -3.06
N LEU A 234 -3.60 -11.01 -3.36
CA LEU A 234 -2.95 -10.06 -2.45
C LEU A 234 -3.93 -9.37 -1.49
N SER A 235 -5.17 -9.13 -1.93
CA SER A 235 -6.02 -8.14 -1.29
C SER A 235 -6.82 -8.68 -0.11
N THR A 236 -7.12 -7.77 0.81
CA THR A 236 -8.24 -7.90 1.77
C THR A 236 -9.52 -7.26 1.19
N LYS A 237 -9.34 -6.32 0.25
CA LYS A 237 -10.45 -5.60 -0.40
C LYS A 237 -10.09 -5.28 -1.86
N ILE A 238 -11.01 -5.50 -2.77
CA ILE A 238 -10.86 -5.18 -4.19
C ILE A 238 -11.89 -4.12 -4.58
N VAL A 239 -11.41 -3.04 -5.17
CA VAL A 239 -12.23 -1.96 -5.74
C VAL A 239 -12.26 -2.14 -7.24
N VAL A 240 -13.42 -2.52 -7.77
CA VAL A 240 -13.66 -2.68 -9.20
C VAL A 240 -14.11 -1.34 -9.76
N MET A 241 -13.37 -0.81 -10.75
CA MET A 241 -13.64 0.48 -11.37
C MET A 241 -14.24 0.29 -12.77
N SER A 242 -15.24 1.12 -13.10
CA SER A 242 -15.83 1.21 -14.44
C SER A 242 -14.91 1.95 -15.42
N PRO A 243 -15.12 1.83 -16.75
CA PRO A 243 -14.50 2.69 -17.74
C PRO A 243 -14.70 4.19 -17.48
N ARG A 244 -14.03 5.03 -18.24
CA ARG A 244 -14.08 6.50 -18.10
C ARG A 244 -15.48 7.08 -18.36
N PRO A 245 -15.97 7.99 -17.48
CA PRO A 245 -15.35 8.47 -16.25
C PRO A 245 -15.29 7.38 -15.18
N GLY A 246 -14.08 7.18 -14.60
CA GLY A 246 -13.87 6.14 -13.61
C GLY A 246 -14.78 6.34 -12.39
N ARG A 247 -15.54 5.29 -12.06
CA ARG A 247 -16.39 5.20 -10.88
C ARG A 247 -16.10 3.90 -10.15
N ILE A 248 -16.40 3.82 -8.89
CA ILE A 248 -16.42 2.53 -8.19
C ILE A 248 -17.70 1.81 -8.60
N HIS A 249 -17.53 0.70 -9.32
CA HIS A 249 -18.63 -0.17 -9.69
C HIS A 249 -19.03 -1.09 -8.53
N GLU A 250 -18.02 -1.69 -7.89
CA GLU A 250 -18.21 -2.62 -6.78
C GLU A 250 -16.99 -2.65 -5.86
N ILE A 251 -17.22 -2.88 -4.56
CA ILE A 251 -16.19 -3.17 -3.57
C ILE A 251 -16.39 -4.60 -3.09
N ILE A 252 -15.35 -5.44 -3.19
CA ILE A 252 -15.40 -6.86 -2.85
C ILE A 252 -14.41 -7.11 -1.71
N ASP A 253 -14.91 -7.61 -0.58
CA ASP A 253 -14.06 -8.08 0.51
C ASP A 253 -13.49 -9.47 0.18
N CYS A 254 -12.20 -9.67 0.49
CA CYS A 254 -11.47 -10.91 0.24
C CYS A 254 -11.07 -11.55 1.56
N ASP A 255 -11.85 -12.50 2.03
CA ASP A 255 -11.59 -13.26 3.26
C ASP A 255 -10.91 -14.61 2.92
N LEU A 256 -9.65 -14.54 2.47
CA LEU A 256 -8.82 -15.73 2.18
C LEU A 256 -7.80 -16.01 3.30
N GLY A 257 -7.89 -15.28 4.42
CA GLY A 257 -6.89 -15.35 5.47
C GLY A 257 -5.56 -14.66 5.10
N PRO A 258 -4.61 -14.58 6.03
CA PRO A 258 -3.31 -13.94 5.81
C PRO A 258 -2.26 -14.86 5.19
N ASP A 259 -2.40 -16.17 5.34
CA ASP A 259 -1.50 -17.19 4.80
C ASP A 259 -2.11 -17.77 3.52
N ARG A 260 -1.52 -17.43 2.37
CA ARG A 260 -2.03 -17.77 1.05
C ARG A 260 -0.91 -18.35 0.21
N PRO A 261 -0.70 -19.68 0.24
CA PRO A 261 0.19 -20.33 -0.72
C PRO A 261 -0.39 -20.21 -2.13
N LEU A 262 0.42 -20.35 -3.18
CA LEU A 262 -0.05 -20.18 -4.58
C LEU A 262 -1.18 -21.14 -4.94
N GLU A 263 -1.19 -22.33 -4.35
CA GLU A 263 -2.22 -23.35 -4.53
C GLU A 263 -3.62 -22.88 -4.12
N ILE A 264 -3.73 -21.82 -3.31
CA ILE A 264 -5.02 -21.23 -2.93
C ILE A 264 -5.82 -20.78 -4.16
N ARG A 265 -5.14 -20.48 -5.29
CA ARG A 265 -5.77 -20.08 -6.54
C ARG A 265 -6.70 -21.14 -7.14
N GLU A 266 -6.51 -22.41 -6.76
CA GLU A 266 -7.35 -23.53 -7.16
C GLU A 266 -8.55 -23.74 -6.20
N SER A 267 -8.58 -23.05 -5.08
CA SER A 267 -9.65 -23.17 -4.10
C SER A 267 -10.97 -22.57 -4.61
N GLU A 268 -12.09 -23.18 -4.18
CA GLU A 268 -13.43 -22.67 -4.49
C GLU A 268 -13.63 -21.22 -4.02
N ALA A 269 -13.10 -20.87 -2.85
CA ALA A 269 -13.19 -19.51 -2.29
C ALA A 269 -12.49 -18.49 -3.20
N PHE A 270 -11.27 -18.79 -3.67
CA PHE A 270 -10.54 -17.94 -4.59
C PHE A 270 -11.26 -17.79 -5.94
N LEU A 271 -11.70 -18.91 -6.52
CA LEU A 271 -12.40 -18.94 -7.81
C LEU A 271 -13.72 -18.15 -7.76
N LYS A 272 -14.45 -18.22 -6.64
CA LYS A 272 -15.68 -17.46 -6.42
C LYS A 272 -15.43 -15.95 -6.41
N ILE A 273 -14.40 -15.50 -5.69
CA ILE A 273 -14.01 -14.08 -5.67
C ILE A 273 -13.54 -13.63 -7.05
N ALA A 274 -12.68 -14.43 -7.71
CA ALA A 274 -12.18 -14.12 -9.05
C ALA A 274 -13.31 -14.03 -10.09
N HIS A 275 -14.32 -14.90 -9.97
CA HIS A 275 -15.53 -14.83 -10.81
C HIS A 275 -16.30 -13.54 -10.57
N ARG A 276 -16.54 -13.16 -9.31
CA ARG A 276 -17.22 -11.90 -8.95
C ARG A 276 -16.50 -10.68 -9.50
N VAL A 277 -15.16 -10.63 -9.35
CA VAL A 277 -14.34 -9.54 -9.93
C VAL A 277 -14.50 -9.48 -11.45
N ARG A 278 -14.48 -10.65 -12.14
CA ARG A 278 -14.63 -10.72 -13.59
C ARG A 278 -16.00 -10.22 -14.04
N GLU A 279 -17.06 -10.62 -13.34
CA GLU A 279 -18.41 -10.12 -13.64
C GLU A 279 -18.54 -8.62 -13.37
N GLY A 280 -17.98 -8.09 -12.29
CA GLY A 280 -17.95 -6.65 -12.01
C GLY A 280 -17.25 -5.87 -13.12
N LEU A 281 -16.10 -6.38 -13.63
CA LEU A 281 -15.42 -5.77 -14.77
C LEU A 281 -16.27 -5.81 -16.05
N ARG A 282 -16.96 -6.94 -16.33
CA ARG A 282 -17.84 -7.09 -17.49
C ARG A 282 -19.04 -6.15 -17.45
N LEU A 283 -19.70 -6.07 -16.29
CA LEU A 283 -20.88 -5.21 -16.10
C LEU A 283 -20.52 -3.73 -16.10
N GLY A 284 -19.36 -3.37 -15.55
CA GLY A 284 -18.84 -2.01 -15.64
C GLY A 284 -18.63 -1.49 -17.07
N HIS A 285 -18.46 -2.40 -18.06
CA HIS A 285 -18.38 -2.05 -19.50
C HIS A 285 -19.72 -1.91 -20.21
N ILE A 286 -20.81 -2.44 -19.64
CA ILE A 286 -22.13 -2.48 -20.33
C ILE A 286 -22.91 -1.18 -20.12
N HIS A 287 -22.51 -0.34 -19.19
CA HIS A 287 -23.20 0.92 -18.88
C HIS A 287 -22.62 2.15 -19.61
N GLU A 288 -21.91 1.93 -20.72
CA GLU A 288 -21.61 2.93 -21.76
C GLU A 288 -22.76 2.89 -22.79
#